data_045a070e394f410bd7dbf137746c7719
#
_entry.id   045a070e394f410bd7dbf137746c7719
#
_cell.length_a   1.000
_cell.length_b   1.000
_cell.length_c   1.000
_cell.angle_alpha   90.00
_cell.angle_beta   90.00
_cell.angle_gamma   90.00
#
_symmetry.space_group_name_H-M   'P 1'
#
loop_
_entity.id
_entity.type
_entity.pdbx_description
1 polymer ?
#
loop_
_entity_poly.entity_id
_entity_poly.type
_entity_poly.pdbx_seq_one_letter_code
_entity_poly.pdbx_strand_id
1 'polypeptide(L)'
;IKIIRKSGVKIVFLSDLRKLLDIEKDNTSYKIAKKLVAEKFLLRLKKGVYLSTFNPPDSFEIANAIYTPSYISLESALNYYGMLPQFPYSVTSVSPKKSKQLLIDEKEFEYVQINHKLYWGFRREGQTLIASPEKALLDMIYIVSKGLRRIEFEDLDYSPINKRDFHKMCQRIDYRPFLNKLKEIGI
;
A
#
# COMPACT_ATOMS: atom_id res chain seq x y z
N ILE A 1 -24.36 14.52 5.41
CA ILE A 1 -23.26 15.34 4.83
C ILE A 1 -22.46 16.01 5.94
N LYS A 2 -23.05 16.82 6.84
CA LYS A 2 -22.35 17.49 7.95
C LYS A 2 -21.53 16.51 8.82
N ILE A 3 -22.02 15.30 9.06
CA ILE A 3 -21.34 14.27 9.86
C ILE A 3 -20.08 13.77 9.13
N ILE A 4 -20.16 13.45 7.84
CA ILE A 4 -19.02 12.99 7.04
C ILE A 4 -17.95 14.08 6.95
N ARG A 5 -18.36 15.34 6.73
CA ARG A 5 -17.44 16.48 6.70
C ARG A 5 -16.75 16.71 8.05
N LYS A 6 -17.48 16.62 9.17
CA LYS A 6 -16.92 16.79 10.52
C LYS A 6 -16.05 15.63 10.97
N SER A 7 -16.31 14.41 10.49
CA SER A 7 -15.54 13.22 10.87
C SER A 7 -14.11 13.21 10.34
N GLY A 8 -13.79 14.03 9.35
CA GLY A 8 -12.46 14.05 8.71
C GLY A 8 -12.10 12.76 7.97
N VAL A 9 -13.06 11.84 7.81
CA VAL A 9 -12.81 10.54 7.15
C VAL A 9 -12.50 10.76 5.68
N LYS A 10 -11.36 10.24 5.24
CA LYS A 10 -10.89 10.31 3.84
C LYS A 10 -11.48 9.19 3.00
N ILE A 11 -11.49 7.97 3.54
CA ILE A 11 -12.00 6.77 2.89
C ILE A 11 -13.19 6.26 3.69
N VAL A 12 -14.34 6.18 3.05
CA VAL A 12 -15.62 5.81 3.65
C VAL A 12 -15.97 4.39 3.21
N PHE A 13 -15.95 3.45 4.14
CA PHE A 13 -16.50 2.12 3.90
C PHE A 13 -18.01 2.13 4.14
N LEU A 14 -18.74 1.24 3.47
CA LEU A 14 -20.19 1.15 3.66
C LEU A 14 -20.55 0.85 5.12
N SER A 15 -19.71 0.07 5.82
CA SER A 15 -19.81 -0.19 7.25
C SER A 15 -19.72 1.07 8.11
N ASP A 16 -18.89 2.03 7.67
CA ASP A 16 -18.72 3.29 8.41
C ASP A 16 -19.91 4.20 8.22
N LEU A 17 -20.50 4.24 7.01
CA LEU A 17 -21.76 4.93 6.78
C LEU A 17 -22.89 4.38 7.67
N ARG A 18 -22.94 3.06 7.85
CA ARG A 18 -23.91 2.43 8.75
C ARG A 18 -23.74 2.90 10.19
N LYS A 19 -22.52 2.88 10.70
CA LYS A 19 -22.21 3.33 12.07
C LYS A 19 -22.46 4.82 12.27
N LEU A 20 -21.98 5.64 11.32
CA LEU A 20 -22.09 7.11 11.40
C LEU A 20 -23.54 7.62 11.32
N LEU A 21 -24.42 6.88 10.64
CA LEU A 21 -25.81 7.28 10.38
C LEU A 21 -26.83 6.42 11.12
N ASP A 22 -26.36 5.51 11.99
CA ASP A 22 -27.19 4.57 12.77
C ASP A 22 -28.19 3.80 11.88
N ILE A 23 -27.66 3.19 10.81
CA ILE A 23 -28.46 2.48 9.83
C ILE A 23 -28.38 0.97 10.06
N GLU A 24 -29.50 0.33 10.34
CA GLU A 24 -29.55 -1.12 10.54
C GLU A 24 -29.48 -1.92 9.24
N LYS A 25 -30.11 -1.43 8.15
CA LYS A 25 -30.27 -2.18 6.90
C LYS A 25 -29.22 -1.83 5.84
N ASP A 26 -28.55 -2.84 5.27
CA ASP A 26 -27.55 -2.68 4.20
C ASP A 26 -28.10 -1.95 2.97
N ASN A 27 -29.31 -2.28 2.52
CA ASN A 27 -29.92 -1.64 1.35
C ASN A 27 -30.10 -0.12 1.51
N THR A 28 -30.35 0.35 2.73
CA THR A 28 -30.46 1.79 3.02
C THR A 28 -29.12 2.48 2.89
N SER A 29 -28.05 1.85 3.39
CA SER A 29 -26.68 2.40 3.29
C SER A 29 -26.23 2.52 1.83
N TYR A 30 -26.54 1.52 0.98
CA TYR A 30 -26.26 1.61 -0.46
C TYR A 30 -27.03 2.73 -1.15
N LYS A 31 -28.31 2.94 -0.83
CA LYS A 31 -29.12 4.04 -1.38
C LYS A 31 -28.54 5.40 -1.00
N ILE A 32 -28.14 5.56 0.27
CA ILE A 32 -27.51 6.80 0.76
C ILE A 32 -26.17 7.02 0.07
N ALA A 33 -25.31 6.00 0.00
CA ALA A 33 -24.03 6.10 -0.70
C ALA A 33 -24.21 6.50 -2.17
N LYS A 34 -25.19 5.89 -2.87
CA LYS A 34 -25.53 6.24 -4.26
C LYS A 34 -25.95 7.71 -4.40
N LYS A 35 -26.78 8.22 -3.47
CA LYS A 35 -27.18 9.62 -3.44
C LYS A 35 -25.99 10.55 -3.22
N LEU A 36 -25.11 10.23 -2.26
CA LEU A 36 -23.91 11.04 -1.97
C LEU A 36 -22.92 11.05 -3.14
N VAL A 37 -22.84 9.97 -3.92
CA VAL A 37 -22.05 9.92 -5.15
C VAL A 37 -22.68 10.78 -6.24
N ALA A 38 -24.01 10.72 -6.44
CA ALA A 38 -24.73 11.56 -7.41
C ALA A 38 -24.57 13.06 -7.09
N GLU A 39 -24.55 13.41 -5.81
CA GLU A 39 -24.33 14.78 -5.32
C GLU A 39 -22.85 15.18 -5.25
N LYS A 40 -21.92 14.32 -5.73
CA LYS A 40 -20.46 14.53 -5.76
C LYS A 40 -19.80 14.77 -4.38
N PHE A 41 -20.42 14.33 -3.30
CA PHE A 41 -19.83 14.35 -1.96
C PHE A 41 -18.93 13.14 -1.70
N LEU A 42 -19.20 12.05 -2.42
CA LEU A 42 -18.35 10.85 -2.43
C LEU A 42 -18.02 10.47 -3.87
N LEU A 43 -16.81 9.94 -4.07
CA LEU A 43 -16.42 9.26 -5.29
C LEU A 43 -16.38 7.75 -5.02
N ARG A 44 -16.95 6.93 -5.89
CA ARG A 44 -16.94 5.48 -5.73
C ARG A 44 -15.60 4.93 -6.19
N LEU A 45 -14.84 4.36 -5.27
CA LEU A 45 -13.57 3.70 -5.57
C LEU A 45 -13.78 2.25 -6.05
N LYS A 46 -14.56 1.50 -5.28
CA LYS A 46 -15.01 0.13 -5.60
C LYS A 46 -16.33 -0.17 -4.88
N LYS A 47 -16.86 -1.39 -5.02
CA LYS A 47 -18.06 -1.80 -4.28
C LYS A 47 -17.86 -1.66 -2.77
N GLY A 48 -18.67 -0.81 -2.15
CA GLY A 48 -18.65 -0.59 -0.70
C GLY A 48 -17.50 0.29 -0.18
N VAL A 49 -16.69 0.89 -1.06
CA VAL A 49 -15.59 1.81 -0.68
C VAL A 49 -15.72 3.10 -1.49
N TYR A 50 -15.66 4.21 -0.81
CA TYR A 50 -15.85 5.54 -1.37
C TYR A 50 -14.77 6.49 -0.86
N LEU A 51 -14.42 7.51 -1.64
CA LEU A 51 -13.52 8.58 -1.27
C LEU A 51 -14.33 9.82 -0.89
N SER A 52 -13.95 10.49 0.17
CA SER A 52 -14.50 11.78 0.55
C SER A 52 -13.95 12.88 -0.35
N THR A 53 -14.83 13.71 -0.94
CA THR A 53 -14.38 14.89 -1.70
C THR A 53 -14.02 16.07 -0.80
N PHE A 54 -14.42 16.02 0.48
CA PHE A 54 -14.09 17.07 1.46
C PHE A 54 -12.66 16.94 2.00
N ASN A 55 -12.15 15.71 2.07
CA ASN A 55 -10.82 15.38 2.56
C ASN A 55 -10.30 14.24 1.70
N PRO A 56 -9.76 14.52 0.50
CA PRO A 56 -9.30 13.49 -0.41
C PRO A 56 -8.10 12.73 0.18
N PRO A 57 -8.11 11.38 0.09
CA PRO A 57 -6.97 10.58 0.50
C PRO A 57 -5.81 10.74 -0.48
N ASP A 58 -4.60 10.53 0.01
CA ASP A 58 -3.44 10.37 -0.86
C ASP A 58 -3.42 8.99 -1.55
N SER A 59 -2.49 8.82 -2.47
CA SER A 59 -2.41 7.60 -3.28
C SER A 59 -2.05 6.36 -2.46
N PHE A 60 -1.29 6.49 -1.38
CA PHE A 60 -0.91 5.37 -0.52
C PHE A 60 -2.10 4.92 0.33
N GLU A 61 -2.88 5.86 0.85
CA GLU A 61 -4.14 5.56 1.55
C GLU A 61 -5.13 4.85 0.62
N ILE A 62 -5.25 5.30 -0.63
CA ILE A 62 -6.06 4.65 -1.66
C ILE A 62 -5.57 3.22 -1.92
N ALA A 63 -4.26 3.02 -2.13
CA ALA A 63 -3.68 1.71 -2.38
C ALA A 63 -4.01 0.71 -1.26
N ASN A 64 -3.85 1.11 0.00
CA ASN A 64 -4.17 0.26 1.13
C ASN A 64 -5.66 -0.08 1.23
N ALA A 65 -6.56 0.82 0.82
CA ALA A 65 -8.01 0.59 0.85
C ALA A 65 -8.53 -0.29 -0.29
N ILE A 66 -7.89 -0.23 -1.46
CA ILE A 66 -8.36 -0.96 -2.64
C ILE A 66 -8.12 -2.46 -2.49
N TYR A 67 -6.96 -2.86 -2.01
CA TYR A 67 -6.56 -4.27 -1.98
C TYR A 67 -5.96 -4.64 -0.63
N THR A 68 -6.79 -5.19 0.25
CA THR A 68 -6.43 -5.59 1.61
C THR A 68 -6.36 -7.12 1.75
N PRO A 69 -5.41 -7.67 2.53
CA PRO A 69 -4.32 -6.96 3.19
C PRO A 69 -3.19 -6.60 2.22
N SER A 70 -2.62 -5.41 2.38
CA SER A 70 -1.43 -4.94 1.65
C SER A 70 -0.73 -3.84 2.45
N TYR A 71 0.51 -3.56 2.12
CA TYR A 71 1.25 -2.38 2.56
C TYR A 71 2.10 -1.83 1.42
N ILE A 72 2.37 -0.52 1.43
CA ILE A 72 3.23 0.14 0.46
C ILE A 72 4.65 -0.40 0.62
N SER A 73 5.27 -0.81 -0.49
CA SER A 73 6.62 -1.37 -0.52
C SER A 73 7.25 -1.16 -1.90
N LEU A 74 8.39 -1.81 -2.14
CA LEU A 74 9.11 -1.78 -3.41
C LEU A 74 9.45 -0.34 -3.79
N GLU A 75 9.32 0.02 -5.07
CA GLU A 75 9.73 1.33 -5.60
C GLU A 75 9.05 2.50 -4.86
N SER A 76 7.76 2.37 -4.53
CA SER A 76 7.03 3.43 -3.83
C SER A 76 7.56 3.69 -2.42
N ALA A 77 7.90 2.65 -1.66
CA ALA A 77 8.48 2.81 -0.34
C ALA A 77 9.94 3.24 -0.41
N LEU A 78 10.74 2.69 -1.34
CA LEU A 78 12.13 3.11 -1.55
C LEU A 78 12.22 4.59 -1.91
N ASN A 79 11.34 5.07 -2.82
CA ASN A 79 11.27 6.49 -3.16
C ASN A 79 10.79 7.36 -1.98
N TYR A 80 9.79 6.90 -1.21
CA TYR A 80 9.29 7.60 -0.03
C TYR A 80 10.38 7.88 1.01
N TYR A 81 11.32 6.94 1.18
CA TYR A 81 12.48 7.10 2.08
C TYR A 81 13.69 7.75 1.40
N GLY A 82 13.58 8.21 0.16
CA GLY A 82 14.67 8.84 -0.58
C GLY A 82 15.76 7.87 -1.05
N MET A 83 15.53 6.56 -0.94
CA MET A 83 16.47 5.54 -1.38
C MET A 83 16.49 5.39 -2.91
N LEU A 84 15.35 5.61 -3.57
CA LEU A 84 15.20 5.60 -5.02
C LEU A 84 14.93 7.02 -5.50
N PRO A 85 15.82 7.65 -6.31
CA PRO A 85 15.65 9.03 -6.73
C PRO A 85 14.50 9.23 -7.73
N GLN A 86 14.17 8.20 -8.48
CA GLN A 86 13.12 8.24 -9.50
C GLN A 86 11.72 8.06 -8.89
N PHE A 87 10.78 8.94 -9.27
CA PHE A 87 9.38 8.76 -8.89
C PHE A 87 8.78 7.56 -9.63
N PRO A 88 8.24 6.57 -8.93
CA PRO A 88 7.60 5.43 -9.58
C PRO A 88 6.32 5.87 -10.30
N TYR A 89 6.11 5.35 -11.50
CA TYR A 89 4.91 5.61 -12.30
C TYR A 89 3.65 5.06 -11.60
N SER A 90 3.76 3.86 -11.03
CA SER A 90 2.68 3.20 -10.30
C SER A 90 2.91 3.25 -8.78
N VAL A 91 1.82 3.18 -8.01
CA VAL A 91 1.90 2.95 -6.57
C VAL A 91 2.09 1.46 -6.32
N THR A 92 3.28 1.08 -5.85
CA THR A 92 3.64 -0.31 -5.62
C THR A 92 3.40 -0.73 -4.18
N SER A 93 2.80 -1.90 -4.03
CA SER A 93 2.47 -2.52 -2.75
C SER A 93 2.77 -4.01 -2.77
N VAL A 94 2.96 -4.62 -1.63
CA VAL A 94 3.00 -6.07 -1.50
C VAL A 94 1.80 -6.60 -0.73
N SER A 95 1.40 -7.82 -1.07
CA SER A 95 0.24 -8.50 -0.47
C SER A 95 0.51 -10.01 -0.38
N PRO A 96 -0.03 -10.72 0.62
CA PRO A 96 -0.01 -12.18 0.63
C PRO A 96 -0.99 -12.79 -0.38
N LYS A 97 -1.90 -11.99 -0.94
CA LYS A 97 -2.83 -12.37 -2.01
C LYS A 97 -2.16 -12.36 -3.37
N LYS A 98 -2.84 -12.88 -4.39
CA LYS A 98 -2.37 -12.89 -5.79
C LYS A 98 -2.02 -11.48 -6.26
N SER A 99 -0.99 -11.36 -7.08
CA SER A 99 -0.61 -10.11 -7.73
C SER A 99 -1.77 -9.52 -8.52
N LYS A 100 -1.86 -8.19 -8.52
CA LYS A 100 -2.94 -7.47 -9.19
C LYS A 100 -2.47 -6.09 -9.64
N GLN A 101 -2.94 -5.64 -10.79
CA GLN A 101 -2.81 -4.27 -11.27
C GLN A 101 -4.20 -3.65 -11.40
N LEU A 102 -4.32 -2.39 -11.05
CA LEU A 102 -5.56 -1.61 -11.10
C LEU A 102 -5.24 -0.22 -11.61
N LEU A 103 -6.05 0.28 -12.53
CA LEU A 103 -6.02 1.67 -12.97
C LEU A 103 -7.24 2.40 -12.40
N ILE A 104 -7.02 3.48 -11.66
CA ILE A 104 -8.08 4.31 -11.06
C ILE A 104 -7.70 5.77 -11.28
N ASP A 105 -8.57 6.51 -11.93
CA ASP A 105 -8.37 7.92 -12.24
C ASP A 105 -6.97 8.19 -12.82
N GLU A 106 -6.61 7.43 -13.88
CA GLU A 106 -5.33 7.50 -14.60
C GLU A 106 -4.10 7.12 -13.76
N LYS A 107 -4.27 6.75 -12.48
CA LYS A 107 -3.20 6.29 -11.62
C LYS A 107 -3.17 4.77 -11.51
N GLU A 108 -2.00 4.21 -11.72
CA GLU A 108 -1.78 2.78 -11.63
C GLU A 108 -1.42 2.36 -10.21
N PHE A 109 -2.05 1.27 -9.75
CA PHE A 109 -1.80 0.63 -8.46
C PHE A 109 -1.38 -0.82 -8.71
N GLU A 110 -0.21 -1.18 -8.26
CA GLU A 110 0.34 -2.50 -8.43
C GLU A 110 0.52 -3.21 -7.09
N TYR A 111 0.05 -4.46 -7.03
CA TYR A 111 0.18 -5.34 -5.87
C TYR A 111 0.96 -6.57 -6.27
N VAL A 112 2.12 -6.76 -5.67
CA VAL A 112 2.99 -7.91 -5.91
C VAL A 112 2.77 -8.94 -4.81
N GLN A 113 2.58 -10.19 -5.20
CA GLN A 113 2.40 -11.26 -4.23
C GLN A 113 3.71 -11.58 -3.50
N ILE A 114 3.64 -11.58 -2.17
CA ILE A 114 4.72 -12.02 -1.29
C ILE A 114 4.28 -13.27 -0.50
N ASN A 115 5.24 -14.10 -0.10
CA ASN A 115 4.93 -15.23 0.78
C ASN A 115 4.33 -14.70 2.10
N HIS A 116 3.25 -15.32 2.58
CA HIS A 116 2.57 -14.90 3.81
C HIS A 116 3.51 -14.87 5.03
N LYS A 117 4.53 -15.74 5.07
CA LYS A 117 5.57 -15.74 6.12
C LYS A 117 6.44 -14.49 6.11
N LEU A 118 6.46 -13.75 5.01
CA LEU A 118 7.18 -12.49 4.86
C LEU A 118 6.29 -11.24 5.03
N TYR A 119 4.99 -11.42 5.35
CA TYR A 119 4.04 -10.33 5.54
C TYR A 119 4.19 -9.73 6.95
N TRP A 120 5.27 -8.96 7.15
CA TRP A 120 5.65 -8.26 8.38
C TRP A 120 6.61 -7.09 8.05
N GLY A 121 7.07 -6.32 9.05
CA GLY A 121 8.08 -5.25 8.90
C GLY A 121 7.52 -3.97 8.29
N PHE A 122 6.22 -3.79 8.34
CA PHE A 122 5.54 -2.55 7.99
C PHE A 122 5.00 -1.87 9.24
N ARG A 123 4.80 -0.58 9.15
CA ARG A 123 4.25 0.25 10.22
C ARG A 123 3.09 1.09 9.71
N ARG A 124 2.33 1.63 10.64
CA ARG A 124 1.26 2.57 10.31
C ARG A 124 1.81 3.99 10.38
N GLU A 125 1.70 4.71 9.28
CA GLU A 125 1.94 6.16 9.20
C GLU A 125 0.62 6.84 8.82
N GLY A 126 0.01 7.54 9.77
CA GLY A 126 -1.35 8.05 9.61
C GLY A 126 -2.37 6.93 9.35
N GLN A 127 -2.95 6.92 8.15
CA GLN A 127 -3.88 5.86 7.70
C GLN A 127 -3.22 4.86 6.75
N THR A 128 -1.94 5.04 6.42
CA THR A 128 -1.20 4.20 5.51
C THR A 128 -0.42 3.11 6.24
N LEU A 129 -0.39 1.90 5.69
CA LEU A 129 0.56 0.85 6.05
C LEU A 129 1.70 0.89 5.05
N ILE A 130 2.92 1.09 5.53
CA ILE A 130 4.12 1.20 4.71
C ILE A 130 5.25 0.36 5.30
N ALA A 131 6.03 -0.30 4.46
CA ALA A 131 7.26 -1.00 4.85
C ALA A 131 8.22 -0.05 5.56
N SER A 132 9.02 -0.54 6.53
CA SER A 132 10.20 0.22 6.97
C SER A 132 11.23 0.30 5.83
N PRO A 133 12.22 1.22 5.88
CA PRO A 133 13.27 1.29 4.85
C PRO A 133 13.94 -0.07 4.62
N GLU A 134 14.30 -0.76 5.70
CA GLU A 134 14.93 -2.10 5.67
C GLU A 134 14.00 -3.14 5.03
N LYS A 135 12.71 -3.06 5.35
CA LYS A 135 11.73 -3.99 4.80
C LYS A 135 11.44 -3.73 3.33
N ALA A 136 11.38 -2.47 2.91
CA ALA A 136 11.22 -2.10 1.50
C ALA A 136 12.37 -2.64 0.64
N LEU A 137 13.61 -2.48 1.11
CA LEU A 137 14.79 -3.05 0.47
C LEU A 137 14.76 -4.58 0.44
N LEU A 138 14.43 -5.22 1.57
CA LEU A 138 14.32 -6.66 1.67
C LEU A 138 13.25 -7.22 0.70
N ASP A 139 12.09 -6.59 0.62
CA ASP A 139 11.04 -6.97 -0.31
C ASP A 139 11.52 -6.84 -1.77
N MET A 140 12.21 -5.74 -2.09
CA MET A 140 12.77 -5.53 -3.43
C MET A 140 13.77 -6.64 -3.79
N ILE A 141 14.73 -6.94 -2.92
CA ILE A 141 15.71 -8.00 -3.16
C ILE A 141 15.00 -9.36 -3.33
N TYR A 142 13.99 -9.65 -2.49
CA TYR A 142 13.23 -10.88 -2.59
C TYR A 142 12.47 -11.01 -3.92
N ILE A 143 11.82 -9.95 -4.38
CA ILE A 143 11.06 -9.95 -5.64
C ILE A 143 12.00 -10.01 -6.85
N VAL A 144 13.14 -9.33 -6.81
CA VAL A 144 14.19 -9.41 -7.85
C VAL A 144 14.78 -10.83 -7.89
N SER A 145 15.04 -11.46 -6.74
CA SER A 145 15.58 -12.84 -6.67
C SER A 145 14.61 -13.89 -7.26
N LYS A 146 13.33 -13.54 -7.40
CA LYS A 146 12.32 -14.35 -8.10
C LYS A 146 12.22 -14.05 -9.60
N GLY A 147 13.00 -13.11 -10.11
CA GLY A 147 12.92 -12.67 -11.51
C GLY A 147 11.67 -11.84 -11.84
N LEU A 148 10.96 -11.35 -10.84
CA LEU A 148 9.70 -10.60 -11.02
C LEU A 148 9.91 -9.09 -11.17
N ARG A 149 11.12 -8.60 -10.89
CA ARG A 149 11.53 -7.19 -11.01
C ARG A 149 12.97 -7.08 -11.44
N ARG A 150 13.32 -5.89 -11.93
CA ARG A 150 14.70 -5.48 -12.21
C ARG A 150 14.92 -4.09 -11.63
N ILE A 151 16.03 -3.87 -10.98
CA ILE A 151 16.47 -2.60 -10.43
C ILE A 151 18.00 -2.62 -10.35
N GLU A 152 18.62 -1.47 -10.61
CA GLU A 152 20.05 -1.28 -10.39
C GLU A 152 20.28 -0.92 -8.92
N PHE A 153 20.80 -1.86 -8.15
CA PHE A 153 21.01 -1.68 -6.71
C PHE A 153 22.08 -0.65 -6.40
N GLU A 154 23.02 -0.43 -7.33
CA GLU A 154 24.08 0.57 -7.23
C GLU A 154 23.54 2.01 -7.24
N ASP A 155 22.35 2.24 -7.81
CA ASP A 155 21.70 3.55 -7.88
C ASP A 155 20.92 3.90 -6.60
N LEU A 156 20.82 2.97 -5.65
CA LEU A 156 20.08 3.20 -4.41
C LEU A 156 20.92 3.95 -3.37
N ASP A 157 20.28 4.93 -2.71
CA ASP A 157 20.84 5.52 -1.48
C ASP A 157 20.49 4.63 -0.27
N TYR A 158 21.52 4.06 0.34
CA TYR A 158 21.39 3.20 1.51
C TYR A 158 21.46 3.96 2.84
N SER A 159 21.58 5.29 2.82
CA SER A 159 21.70 6.10 4.04
C SER A 159 20.52 5.94 5.03
N PRO A 160 19.26 5.71 4.58
CA PRO A 160 18.14 5.48 5.49
C PRO A 160 18.14 4.11 6.18
N ILE A 161 19.00 3.17 5.76
CA ILE A 161 19.02 1.79 6.24
C ILE A 161 19.80 1.64 7.55
N ASN A 162 19.15 1.09 8.56
CA ASN A 162 19.83 0.54 9.73
C ASN A 162 20.39 -0.85 9.39
N LYS A 163 21.69 -0.93 9.14
CA LYS A 163 22.36 -2.20 8.74
C LYS A 163 22.11 -3.35 9.71
N ARG A 164 22.15 -3.08 11.03
CA ARG A 164 21.92 -4.11 12.06
C ARG A 164 20.52 -4.71 11.97
N ASP A 165 19.52 -3.86 11.81
CA ASP A 165 18.12 -4.30 11.74
C ASP A 165 17.83 -4.97 10.39
N PHE A 166 18.40 -4.47 9.30
CA PHE A 166 18.35 -5.13 7.99
C PHE A 166 18.91 -6.54 8.03
N HIS A 167 20.12 -6.74 8.60
CA HIS A 167 20.71 -8.08 8.73
C HIS A 167 19.83 -9.03 9.57
N LYS A 168 19.27 -8.55 10.69
CA LYS A 168 18.34 -9.38 11.49
C LYS A 168 17.10 -9.78 10.68
N MET A 169 16.59 -8.89 9.83
CA MET A 169 15.45 -9.20 8.96
C MET A 169 15.82 -10.23 7.91
N CYS A 170 17.00 -10.12 7.29
CA CYS A 170 17.51 -11.08 6.29
C CYS A 170 17.67 -12.49 6.84
N GLN A 171 18.11 -12.63 8.11
CA GLN A 171 18.27 -13.94 8.78
C GLN A 171 16.94 -14.71 8.90
N ARG A 172 15.78 -14.06 8.75
CA ARG A 172 14.47 -14.71 8.79
C ARG A 172 14.07 -15.34 7.46
N ILE A 173 14.89 -15.17 6.42
CA ILE A 173 14.60 -15.65 5.06
C ILE A 173 15.51 -16.80 4.70
N ASP A 174 14.95 -18.00 4.66
CA ASP A 174 15.62 -19.19 4.15
C ASP A 174 15.16 -19.44 2.69
N TYR A 175 15.73 -18.66 1.78
CA TYR A 175 15.46 -18.78 0.34
C TYR A 175 16.76 -18.55 -0.44
N ARG A 176 17.35 -19.63 -0.97
CA ARG A 176 18.68 -19.61 -1.61
C ARG A 176 18.85 -18.52 -2.68
N PRO A 177 17.91 -18.29 -3.61
CA PRO A 177 18.07 -17.19 -4.59
C PRO A 177 18.14 -15.80 -3.94
N PHE A 178 17.40 -15.55 -2.85
CA PHE A 178 17.50 -14.31 -2.08
C PHE A 178 18.87 -14.15 -1.44
N LEU A 179 19.39 -15.20 -0.81
CA LEU A 179 20.71 -15.18 -0.17
C LEU A 179 21.83 -14.98 -1.18
N ASN A 180 21.73 -15.54 -2.39
CA ASN A 180 22.68 -15.33 -3.47
C ASN A 180 22.63 -13.87 -3.95
N LYS A 181 21.42 -13.31 -4.15
CA LYS A 181 21.27 -11.91 -4.57
C LYS A 181 21.80 -10.94 -3.50
N LEU A 182 21.58 -11.23 -2.21
CA LEU A 182 22.12 -10.43 -1.12
C LEU A 182 23.65 -10.37 -1.13
N LYS A 183 24.33 -11.49 -1.39
CA LYS A 183 25.79 -11.55 -1.54
C LYS A 183 26.28 -10.78 -2.76
N GLU A 184 25.56 -10.85 -3.88
CA GLU A 184 25.89 -10.13 -5.11
C GLU A 184 25.85 -8.61 -4.90
N ILE A 185 24.85 -8.12 -4.15
CA ILE A 185 24.69 -6.68 -3.85
C ILE A 185 25.75 -6.20 -2.84
N GLY A 186 26.32 -7.07 -2.00
CA GLY A 186 27.40 -6.72 -1.07
C GLY A 186 26.97 -5.92 0.16
N ILE A 187 25.73 -6.11 0.62
CA ILE A 187 25.15 -5.39 1.77
C ILE A 187 25.14 -6.28 3.01
#